data_5978188d9036a07d2378fe1c1c7d9445
#
_entry.id   5978188d9036a07d2378fe1c1c7d9445
#
_cell.length_a   1.000
_cell.length_b   1.000
_cell.length_c   1.000
_cell.angle_alpha   90.00
_cell.angle_beta   90.00
_cell.angle_gamma   90.00
#
_symmetry.space_group_name_H-M   'P 1'
#
loop_
_entity.id
_entity.type
_entity.pdbx_description
1 polymer ?
#
loop_
_entity_poly.entity_id
_entity_poly.type
_entity_poly.pdbx_seq_one_letter_code
_entity_poly.pdbx_strand_id
1 'polypeptide(L)'
;MKLEQCDTKKLTVMLDQLASAIEELLLTGLTTASDATVQTLNISFQEASRAGLLRLGSTLRVACEELTRYTKEHPDFSAKRFSFFLNRSWLLSKGLSKAIKESDREEFERLTWNAPVTPVRQLEVVTLGVSKKYVPNAFCAFEFRMRRVEPAGVEAAASVANGGVEESGARGTTDVAGNTGTAGGGILPGQKLIWSVVFPVKPNQNLPPESFLHLPQKQKFIAYCLIEGRRVTFGDAFVAFEKSGTGRISLGDKSTVMQGDEYTDWSKFISWSPEAAIDRLNAYEPGPLDLEIELQEEVFIEDWEMLPEPLRETESHIVYPLSYRGGRIDAVVSRGLDGATMRAALDKAVAQKKKPVVFGLMHYEKCRLTLQPLSFMGKKGPEYATLSRDKVDRVALLKALNL
;
A
#
# COMPACT_ATOMS: atom_id res chain seq x y z
N MET A 1 -21.30 3.75 3.07
CA MET A 1 -22.25 4.87 2.83
C MET A 1 -23.62 4.28 2.64
N LYS A 2 -24.68 4.81 3.26
CA LYS A 2 -26.04 4.27 3.11
C LYS A 2 -26.79 5.07 2.06
N LEU A 3 -27.51 4.36 1.19
CA LEU A 3 -28.27 4.96 0.07
C LEU A 3 -29.28 6.02 0.55
N GLU A 4 -29.90 5.81 1.69
CA GLU A 4 -30.92 6.70 2.29
C GLU A 4 -30.37 8.07 2.73
N GLN A 5 -29.05 8.20 2.86
CA GLN A 5 -28.37 9.42 3.29
C GLN A 5 -27.89 10.29 2.14
N CYS A 6 -28.17 9.87 0.89
CA CYS A 6 -27.66 10.52 -0.31
C CYS A 6 -28.77 11.30 -1.02
N ASP A 7 -28.41 12.43 -1.62
CA ASP A 7 -29.24 13.08 -2.64
C ASP A 7 -29.19 12.24 -3.93
N THR A 8 -30.06 11.23 -3.99
CA THR A 8 -30.09 10.23 -5.08
C THR A 8 -30.30 10.88 -6.44
N LYS A 9 -31.11 11.95 -6.55
CA LYS A 9 -31.38 12.63 -7.82
C LYS A 9 -30.13 13.29 -8.36
N LYS A 10 -29.47 14.11 -7.52
CA LYS A 10 -28.22 14.80 -7.89
C LYS A 10 -27.13 13.79 -8.23
N LEU A 11 -27.01 12.73 -7.42
CA LEU A 11 -26.01 11.71 -7.61
C LEU A 11 -26.20 10.93 -8.92
N THR A 12 -27.43 10.54 -9.25
CA THR A 12 -27.74 9.85 -10.50
C THR A 12 -27.40 10.71 -11.72
N VAL A 13 -27.76 12.00 -11.70
CA VAL A 13 -27.42 12.92 -12.80
C VAL A 13 -25.90 12.99 -13.00
N MET A 14 -25.14 13.16 -11.93
CA MET A 14 -23.67 13.21 -11.98
C MET A 14 -23.07 11.90 -12.54
N LEU A 15 -23.56 10.74 -12.07
CA LEU A 15 -23.09 9.43 -12.52
C LEU A 15 -23.40 9.17 -14.00
N ASP A 16 -24.59 9.54 -14.45
CA ASP A 16 -24.99 9.37 -15.86
C ASP A 16 -24.19 10.31 -16.77
N GLN A 17 -23.96 11.57 -16.37
CA GLN A 17 -23.12 12.53 -17.10
C GLN A 17 -21.66 12.04 -17.19
N LEU A 18 -21.13 11.54 -16.10
CA LEU A 18 -19.78 10.98 -16.07
C LEU A 18 -19.66 9.76 -17.00
N ALA A 19 -20.62 8.85 -16.93
CA ALA A 19 -20.63 7.66 -17.80
C ALA A 19 -20.67 8.06 -19.28
N SER A 20 -21.51 9.03 -19.66
CA SER A 20 -21.61 9.53 -21.04
C SER A 20 -20.31 10.21 -21.51
N ALA A 21 -19.68 11.00 -20.65
CA ALA A 21 -18.39 11.64 -20.99
C ALA A 21 -17.27 10.60 -21.19
N ILE A 22 -17.28 9.53 -20.39
CA ILE A 22 -16.32 8.42 -20.55
C ILE A 22 -16.61 7.65 -21.83
N GLU A 23 -17.87 7.35 -22.13
CA GLU A 23 -18.27 6.68 -23.37
C GLU A 23 -17.85 7.48 -24.61
N GLU A 24 -18.06 8.79 -24.61
CA GLU A 24 -17.61 9.67 -25.68
C GLU A 24 -16.09 9.60 -25.87
N LEU A 25 -15.33 9.70 -24.78
CA LEU A 25 -13.87 9.64 -24.83
C LEU A 25 -13.34 8.26 -25.28
N LEU A 26 -14.02 7.17 -24.93
CA LEU A 26 -13.68 5.82 -25.40
C LEU A 26 -13.97 5.64 -26.89
N LEU A 27 -15.02 6.25 -27.42
CA LEU A 27 -15.40 6.17 -28.84
C LEU A 27 -14.53 7.06 -29.72
N THR A 28 -14.21 8.25 -29.24
CA THR A 28 -13.49 9.27 -30.05
C THR A 28 -11.96 9.21 -29.88
N GLY A 29 -11.50 8.59 -28.79
CA GLY A 29 -10.08 8.44 -28.49
C GLY A 29 -9.45 9.64 -27.81
N LEU A 30 -8.21 9.46 -27.31
CA LEU A 30 -7.47 10.49 -26.54
C LEU A 30 -7.12 11.72 -27.38
N THR A 31 -6.95 11.57 -28.68
CA THR A 31 -6.59 12.66 -29.61
C THR A 31 -7.65 13.74 -29.68
N THR A 32 -8.89 13.42 -29.33
CA THR A 32 -10.01 14.36 -29.27
C THR A 32 -10.28 14.89 -27.87
N ALA A 33 -9.51 14.45 -26.88
CA ALA A 33 -9.67 14.92 -25.51
C ALA A 33 -9.44 16.43 -25.43
N SER A 34 -10.51 17.16 -25.15
CA SER A 34 -10.48 18.63 -24.99
C SER A 34 -10.31 19.03 -23.54
N ASP A 35 -9.99 20.30 -23.30
CA ASP A 35 -9.98 20.89 -21.96
C ASP A 35 -11.34 20.69 -21.25
N ALA A 36 -12.45 20.72 -22.01
CA ALA A 36 -13.78 20.44 -21.46
C ALA A 36 -13.90 19.01 -20.93
N THR A 37 -13.33 18.01 -21.63
CA THR A 37 -13.30 16.62 -21.16
C THR A 37 -12.49 16.51 -19.86
N VAL A 38 -11.32 17.14 -19.80
CA VAL A 38 -10.48 17.18 -18.58
C VAL A 38 -11.25 17.81 -17.42
N GLN A 39 -11.94 18.93 -17.66
CA GLN A 39 -12.76 19.61 -16.65
C GLN A 39 -13.91 18.74 -16.17
N THR A 40 -14.63 18.07 -17.07
CA THR A 40 -15.74 17.17 -16.71
C THR A 40 -15.27 16.05 -15.78
N LEU A 41 -14.16 15.38 -16.09
CA LEU A 41 -13.60 14.33 -15.23
C LEU A 41 -13.15 14.89 -13.87
N ASN A 42 -12.54 16.08 -13.83
CA ASN A 42 -12.11 16.71 -12.59
C ASN A 42 -13.30 17.14 -11.71
N ILE A 43 -14.36 17.69 -12.30
CA ILE A 43 -15.59 18.05 -11.57
C ILE A 43 -16.22 16.77 -10.99
N SER A 44 -16.34 15.72 -11.80
CA SER A 44 -16.88 14.43 -11.35
C SER A 44 -16.05 13.81 -10.23
N PHE A 45 -14.72 13.93 -10.27
CA PHE A 45 -13.83 13.52 -9.18
C PHE A 45 -14.14 14.27 -7.88
N GLN A 46 -14.29 15.60 -7.97
CA GLN A 46 -14.59 16.41 -6.78
C GLN A 46 -15.98 16.09 -6.21
N GLU A 47 -16.97 15.93 -7.06
CA GLU A 47 -18.34 15.60 -6.64
C GLU A 47 -18.44 14.20 -6.05
N ALA A 48 -17.79 13.19 -6.65
CA ALA A 48 -17.70 11.85 -6.11
C ALA A 48 -17.04 11.85 -4.73
N SER A 49 -15.96 12.63 -4.56
CA SER A 49 -15.27 12.78 -3.28
C SER A 49 -16.14 13.45 -2.21
N ARG A 50 -16.86 14.51 -2.57
CA ARG A 50 -17.80 15.20 -1.66
C ARG A 50 -18.99 14.31 -1.27
N ALA A 51 -19.47 13.50 -2.20
CA ALA A 51 -20.54 12.53 -1.97
C ALA A 51 -20.07 11.30 -1.16
N GLY A 52 -18.79 11.18 -0.83
CA GLY A 52 -18.24 10.04 -0.09
C GLY A 52 -18.09 8.77 -0.93
N LEU A 53 -18.16 8.86 -2.27
CA LEU A 53 -17.91 7.77 -3.21
C LEU A 53 -16.39 7.55 -3.38
N LEU A 54 -15.71 7.19 -2.29
CA LEU A 54 -14.24 7.17 -2.24
C LEU A 54 -13.61 6.24 -3.29
N ARG A 55 -14.27 5.12 -3.58
CA ARG A 55 -13.79 4.17 -4.60
C ARG A 55 -13.84 4.78 -6.00
N LEU A 56 -14.93 5.44 -6.37
CA LEU A 56 -15.06 6.16 -7.63
C LEU A 56 -14.11 7.35 -7.69
N GLY A 57 -14.05 8.16 -6.62
CA GLY A 57 -13.16 9.31 -6.53
C GLY A 57 -11.69 8.94 -6.70
N SER A 58 -11.21 7.88 -6.02
CA SER A 58 -9.82 7.43 -6.18
C SER A 58 -9.50 6.94 -7.59
N THR A 59 -10.45 6.28 -8.25
CA THR A 59 -10.33 5.80 -9.63
C THR A 59 -10.26 6.97 -10.61
N LEU A 60 -11.16 7.95 -10.47
CA LEU A 60 -11.19 9.16 -11.29
C LEU A 60 -9.92 10.00 -11.12
N ARG A 61 -9.39 10.11 -9.90
CA ARG A 61 -8.15 10.83 -9.65
C ARG A 61 -7.01 10.30 -10.51
N VAL A 62 -6.86 8.98 -10.59
CA VAL A 62 -5.80 8.37 -11.41
C VAL A 62 -6.06 8.58 -12.89
N ALA A 63 -7.32 8.47 -13.36
CA ALA A 63 -7.67 8.76 -14.75
C ALA A 63 -7.36 10.22 -15.13
N CYS A 64 -7.70 11.17 -14.25
CA CYS A 64 -7.38 12.61 -14.46
C CYS A 64 -5.86 12.87 -14.48
N GLU A 65 -5.10 12.22 -13.58
CA GLU A 65 -3.64 12.33 -13.57
C GLU A 65 -3.03 11.83 -14.89
N GLU A 66 -3.46 10.69 -15.40
CA GLU A 66 -2.97 10.13 -16.67
C GLU A 66 -3.41 10.99 -17.86
N LEU A 67 -4.65 11.49 -17.88
CA LEU A 67 -5.12 12.39 -18.93
C LEU A 67 -4.29 13.69 -18.96
N THR A 68 -4.00 14.24 -17.78
CA THR A 68 -3.12 15.42 -17.65
C THR A 68 -1.71 15.14 -18.14
N ARG A 69 -1.17 13.93 -17.92
CA ARG A 69 0.12 13.53 -18.46
C ARG A 69 0.09 13.46 -19.97
N TYR A 70 -0.97 12.89 -20.54
CA TYR A 70 -1.14 12.81 -21.99
C TYR A 70 -1.18 14.20 -22.63
N THR A 71 -2.03 15.11 -22.13
CA THR A 71 -2.16 16.46 -22.67
C THR A 71 -0.88 17.32 -22.55
N LYS A 72 0.01 16.96 -21.61
CA LYS A 72 1.32 17.61 -21.42
C LYS A 72 2.47 16.83 -22.09
N GLU A 73 2.19 15.83 -22.89
CA GLU A 73 3.19 14.98 -23.54
C GLU A 73 4.23 14.41 -22.55
N HIS A 74 3.78 14.09 -21.32
CA HIS A 74 4.68 13.65 -20.27
C HIS A 74 5.15 12.21 -20.54
N PRO A 75 6.47 11.90 -20.43
CA PRO A 75 7.03 10.58 -20.78
C PRO A 75 6.48 9.43 -19.92
N ASP A 76 6.00 9.73 -18.71
CA ASP A 76 5.42 8.72 -17.81
C ASP A 76 3.93 8.42 -18.09
N PHE A 77 3.36 8.95 -19.17
CA PHE A 77 1.99 8.60 -19.57
C PHE A 77 1.89 7.11 -19.90
N SER A 78 0.87 6.47 -19.35
CA SER A 78 0.55 5.06 -19.63
C SER A 78 -0.85 4.90 -20.17
N ALA A 79 -0.95 4.61 -21.48
CA ALA A 79 -2.25 4.33 -22.12
C ALA A 79 -2.97 3.14 -21.48
N LYS A 80 -2.24 2.08 -21.11
CA LYS A 80 -2.81 0.90 -20.40
C LYS A 80 -3.43 1.31 -19.07
N ARG A 81 -2.69 2.08 -18.27
CA ARG A 81 -3.16 2.56 -16.97
C ARG A 81 -4.35 3.50 -17.11
N PHE A 82 -4.30 4.44 -18.05
CA PHE A 82 -5.42 5.32 -18.35
C PHE A 82 -6.67 4.55 -18.70
N SER A 83 -6.61 3.66 -19.71
CA SER A 83 -7.74 2.84 -20.16
C SER A 83 -8.33 2.02 -19.03
N PHE A 84 -7.48 1.41 -18.20
CA PHE A 84 -7.93 0.63 -17.05
C PHE A 84 -8.77 1.48 -16.07
N PHE A 85 -8.24 2.61 -15.61
CA PHE A 85 -8.94 3.46 -14.65
C PHE A 85 -10.15 4.17 -15.26
N LEU A 86 -10.12 4.48 -16.55
CA LEU A 86 -11.26 5.03 -17.26
C LEU A 86 -12.41 4.02 -17.33
N ASN A 87 -12.16 2.78 -17.75
CA ASN A 87 -13.15 1.71 -17.78
C ASN A 87 -13.71 1.40 -16.39
N ARG A 88 -12.86 1.35 -15.38
CA ARG A 88 -13.28 1.15 -13.98
C ARG A 88 -14.19 2.29 -13.50
N SER A 89 -13.89 3.54 -13.86
CA SER A 89 -14.76 4.69 -13.54
C SER A 89 -16.12 4.56 -14.20
N TRP A 90 -16.14 4.11 -15.46
CA TRP A 90 -17.37 3.85 -16.18
C TRP A 90 -18.22 2.75 -15.54
N LEU A 91 -17.62 1.60 -15.24
CA LEU A 91 -18.31 0.48 -14.57
C LEU A 91 -18.90 0.89 -13.21
N LEU A 92 -18.13 1.62 -12.40
CA LEU A 92 -18.59 2.13 -11.12
C LEU A 92 -19.75 3.12 -11.30
N SER A 93 -19.66 4.03 -12.27
CA SER A 93 -20.72 5.01 -12.54
C SER A 93 -22.02 4.34 -12.98
N LYS A 94 -21.95 3.40 -13.93
CA LYS A 94 -23.12 2.63 -14.40
C LYS A 94 -23.71 1.77 -13.28
N GLY A 95 -22.85 1.04 -12.54
CA GLY A 95 -23.30 0.19 -11.44
C GLY A 95 -23.98 0.98 -10.33
N LEU A 96 -23.38 2.10 -9.89
CA LEU A 96 -23.97 2.97 -8.87
C LEU A 96 -25.26 3.62 -9.34
N SER A 97 -25.30 4.14 -10.58
CA SER A 97 -26.55 4.72 -11.15
C SER A 97 -27.67 3.69 -11.22
N LYS A 98 -27.36 2.45 -11.64
CA LYS A 98 -28.30 1.34 -11.67
C LYS A 98 -28.81 1.00 -10.27
N ALA A 99 -27.91 0.79 -9.32
CA ALA A 99 -28.27 0.45 -7.94
C ALA A 99 -29.19 1.52 -7.29
N ILE A 100 -28.93 2.81 -7.59
CA ILE A 100 -29.79 3.90 -7.12
C ILE A 100 -31.18 3.84 -7.76
N LYS A 101 -31.26 3.68 -9.09
CA LYS A 101 -32.54 3.63 -9.85
C LYS A 101 -33.41 2.44 -9.45
N GLU A 102 -32.77 1.30 -9.17
CA GLU A 102 -33.45 0.07 -8.76
C GLU A 102 -33.67 -0.01 -7.24
N SER A 103 -33.18 0.98 -6.48
CA SER A 103 -33.18 0.99 -4.99
C SER A 103 -32.50 -0.24 -4.39
N ASP A 104 -31.50 -0.78 -5.10
CA ASP A 104 -30.71 -1.93 -4.68
C ASP A 104 -29.64 -1.48 -3.67
N ARG A 105 -29.97 -1.63 -2.37
CA ARG A 105 -29.12 -1.24 -1.27
C ARG A 105 -27.86 -2.09 -1.16
N GLU A 106 -28.00 -3.39 -1.38
CA GLU A 106 -26.90 -4.35 -1.24
C GLU A 106 -25.82 -4.05 -2.28
N GLU A 107 -26.21 -3.90 -3.54
CA GLU A 107 -25.29 -3.56 -4.61
C GLU A 107 -24.69 -2.17 -4.43
N PHE A 108 -25.47 -1.18 -4.00
CA PHE A 108 -24.95 0.15 -3.69
C PHE A 108 -23.88 0.11 -2.58
N GLU A 109 -24.14 -0.61 -1.48
CA GLU A 109 -23.19 -0.78 -0.39
C GLU A 109 -21.94 -1.55 -0.84
N ARG A 110 -22.08 -2.56 -1.70
CA ARG A 110 -21.00 -3.30 -2.30
C ARG A 110 -20.07 -2.43 -3.16
N LEU A 111 -20.66 -1.57 -4.00
CA LEU A 111 -19.93 -0.67 -4.89
C LEU A 111 -19.28 0.51 -4.15
N THR A 112 -19.89 0.97 -3.07
CA THR A 112 -19.38 2.04 -2.21
C THR A 112 -18.61 1.52 -0.99
N TRP A 113 -18.34 0.21 -0.92
CA TRP A 113 -17.76 -0.40 0.26
C TRP A 113 -16.48 0.32 0.69
N ASN A 114 -16.44 0.66 1.96
CA ASN A 114 -15.26 1.18 2.64
C ASN A 114 -14.97 0.28 3.84
N ALA A 115 -13.70 0.00 4.08
CA ALA A 115 -13.31 -0.78 5.24
C ALA A 115 -13.84 -0.12 6.53
N PRO A 116 -14.54 -0.87 7.40
CA PRO A 116 -14.99 -0.34 8.68
C PRO A 116 -13.80 0.08 9.54
N VAL A 117 -13.92 1.23 10.16
CA VAL A 117 -12.87 1.80 11.01
C VAL A 117 -13.10 1.39 12.45
N THR A 118 -12.13 0.72 13.06
CA THR A 118 -12.16 0.27 14.44
C THR A 118 -11.21 1.12 15.29
N PRO A 119 -11.66 1.74 16.38
CA PRO A 119 -10.78 2.45 17.32
C PRO A 119 -9.94 1.45 18.11
N VAL A 120 -8.65 1.77 18.30
CA VAL A 120 -7.70 0.95 19.03
C VAL A 120 -6.98 1.81 20.07
N ARG A 121 -7.11 1.48 21.34
CA ARG A 121 -6.52 2.26 22.44
C ARG A 121 -5.00 2.19 22.46
N GLN A 122 -4.45 1.01 22.20
CA GLN A 122 -3.01 0.78 22.19
C GLN A 122 -2.66 -0.27 21.16
N LEU A 123 -1.70 0.05 20.28
CA LEU A 123 -1.26 -0.80 19.19
C LEU A 123 0.26 -0.75 19.10
N GLU A 124 0.92 -1.82 19.56
CA GLU A 124 2.37 -1.96 19.41
C GLU A 124 2.71 -2.60 18.06
N VAL A 125 3.66 -1.98 17.38
CA VAL A 125 4.08 -2.40 16.05
C VAL A 125 5.59 -2.29 15.88
N VAL A 126 6.10 -3.01 14.86
CA VAL A 126 7.45 -2.83 14.31
C VAL A 126 7.36 -2.65 12.82
N THR A 127 8.25 -1.83 12.26
CA THR A 127 8.29 -1.57 10.81
C THR A 127 9.22 -2.56 10.12
N LEU A 128 8.72 -3.24 9.10
CA LEU A 128 9.49 -4.20 8.28
C LEU A 128 10.00 -3.59 6.99
N GLY A 129 9.23 -2.70 6.38
CA GLY A 129 9.57 -2.07 5.12
C GLY A 129 8.97 -0.69 4.98
N VAL A 130 9.57 0.11 4.15
CA VAL A 130 9.08 1.45 3.81
C VAL A 130 9.09 1.59 2.30
N SER A 131 7.99 2.05 1.73
CA SER A 131 7.96 2.54 0.37
C SER A 131 7.85 4.06 0.36
N LYS A 132 8.44 4.69 -0.64
CA LYS A 132 8.51 6.14 -0.79
C LYS A 132 8.03 6.53 -2.18
N LYS A 133 7.25 7.61 -2.25
CA LYS A 133 6.86 8.24 -3.52
C LYS A 133 7.12 9.73 -3.43
N TYR A 134 7.96 10.21 -4.30
CA TYR A 134 8.28 11.63 -4.39
C TYR A 134 7.81 12.20 -5.73
N VAL A 135 7.02 13.25 -5.69
CA VAL A 135 6.58 14.00 -6.86
C VAL A 135 7.01 15.44 -6.67
N PRO A 136 8.00 15.92 -7.44
CA PRO A 136 8.49 17.29 -7.33
C PRO A 136 7.35 18.32 -7.41
N ASN A 137 7.42 19.34 -6.58
CA ASN A 137 6.43 20.42 -6.50
C ASN A 137 5.00 19.99 -6.18
N ALA A 138 4.81 18.76 -5.68
CA ALA A 138 3.51 18.23 -5.29
C ALA A 138 3.54 17.59 -3.90
N PHE A 139 4.15 16.44 -3.76
CA PHE A 139 4.18 15.75 -2.46
C PHE A 139 5.33 14.75 -2.33
N CYS A 140 5.66 14.45 -1.07
CA CYS A 140 6.46 13.29 -0.66
C CYS A 140 5.62 12.40 0.25
N ALA A 141 5.46 11.14 -0.12
CA ALA A 141 4.68 10.18 0.65
C ALA A 141 5.55 9.00 1.09
N PHE A 142 5.32 8.54 2.31
CA PHE A 142 5.92 7.32 2.84
C PHE A 142 4.81 6.38 3.27
N GLU A 143 4.98 5.10 2.96
CA GLU A 143 4.12 4.03 3.43
C GLU A 143 4.96 3.04 4.21
N PHE A 144 4.64 2.86 5.49
CA PHE A 144 5.32 1.99 6.44
C PHE A 144 4.54 0.68 6.54
N ARG A 145 5.22 -0.42 6.22
CA ARG A 145 4.70 -1.78 6.34
C ARG A 145 5.12 -2.36 7.66
N MET A 146 4.15 -2.68 8.49
CA MET A 146 4.36 -3.00 9.90
C MET A 146 3.77 -4.37 10.26
N ARG A 147 4.20 -4.90 11.40
CA ARG A 147 3.56 -6.01 12.09
C ARG A 147 3.17 -5.61 13.50
N ARG A 148 1.98 -6.03 13.91
CA ARG A 148 1.63 -5.97 15.33
C ARG A 148 2.55 -6.90 16.11
N VAL A 149 3.05 -6.43 17.24
CA VAL A 149 3.81 -7.22 18.21
C VAL A 149 3.05 -7.31 19.54
N GLU A 150 3.37 -8.29 20.34
CA GLU A 150 2.82 -8.40 21.69
C GLU A 150 3.42 -7.30 22.59
N PRO A 151 2.62 -6.76 23.52
CA PRO A 151 3.13 -5.79 24.50
C PRO A 151 4.34 -6.35 25.26
N ALA A 152 5.34 -5.50 25.47
CA ALA A 152 6.52 -5.87 26.27
C ALA A 152 6.06 -6.32 27.67
N GLY A 153 6.39 -7.55 28.08
CA GLY A 153 6.06 -8.10 29.40
C GLY A 153 5.04 -9.25 29.40
N VAL A 154 4.34 -9.54 28.30
CA VAL A 154 3.38 -10.68 28.23
C VAL A 154 4.08 -11.99 27.83
N GLU A 155 5.25 -11.93 27.21
CA GLU A 155 6.01 -13.10 26.75
C GLU A 155 6.45 -14.04 27.91
N ALA A 156 6.60 -13.53 29.13
CA ALA A 156 7.03 -14.34 30.28
C ALA A 156 5.93 -15.22 30.88
N ALA A 157 4.66 -14.92 30.64
CA ALA A 157 3.55 -15.66 31.24
C ALA A 157 3.06 -16.85 30.40
N ALA A 158 3.28 -16.80 29.07
CA ALA A 158 2.81 -17.87 28.16
C ALA A 158 3.72 -19.11 28.13
N SER A 159 5.00 -18.98 28.48
CA SER A 159 5.94 -20.10 28.49
C SER A 159 5.81 -21.03 29.72
N VAL A 160 5.09 -20.60 30.75
CA VAL A 160 4.88 -21.37 31.99
C VAL A 160 3.60 -22.23 31.94
N ALA A 161 2.67 -21.95 31.03
CA ALA A 161 1.36 -22.62 30.98
C ALA A 161 1.28 -23.86 30.08
N ASN A 162 2.33 -24.19 29.29
CA ASN A 162 2.33 -25.32 28.36
C ASN A 162 3.16 -26.54 28.82
N GLY A 163 3.13 -26.83 30.12
CA GLY A 163 3.62 -28.09 30.70
C GLY A 163 2.45 -29.02 31.05
N GLY A 164 2.05 -29.86 30.13
CA GLY A 164 1.22 -31.02 30.40
C GLY A 164 -0.24 -30.92 30.00
N VAL A 165 -0.61 -31.57 28.88
CA VAL A 165 -1.66 -32.60 28.79
C VAL A 165 -1.57 -33.28 27.42
N GLU A 166 -1.60 -34.59 27.48
CA GLU A 166 -1.46 -35.56 26.39
C GLU A 166 -2.61 -35.58 25.36
N GLU A 167 -2.27 -36.18 24.24
CA GLU A 167 -3.06 -36.54 23.08
C GLU A 167 -4.51 -37.00 23.31
N SER A 168 -5.40 -36.55 22.46
CA SER A 168 -6.41 -37.42 21.84
C SER A 168 -6.87 -36.82 20.51
N GLY A 169 -6.80 -37.63 19.48
CA GLY A 169 -7.07 -37.23 18.10
C GLY A 169 -8.55 -37.03 17.81
N ALA A 170 -8.81 -36.05 16.95
CA ALA A 170 -9.99 -36.06 16.07
C ALA A 170 -9.70 -35.22 14.84
N ARG A 171 -9.83 -35.84 13.66
CA ARG A 171 -9.89 -35.20 12.35
C ARG A 171 -11.12 -34.27 12.30
N GLY A 172 -10.94 -33.02 12.00
CA GLY A 172 -12.00 -32.06 11.76
C GLY A 172 -11.66 -31.15 10.59
N THR A 173 -12.44 -31.24 9.56
CA THR A 173 -12.50 -30.39 8.35
C THR A 173 -12.53 -28.93 8.71
N THR A 174 -11.65 -28.13 8.12
CA THR A 174 -11.64 -26.66 8.26
C THR A 174 -12.68 -26.06 7.31
N ASP A 175 -13.88 -25.83 7.80
CA ASP A 175 -14.85 -24.93 7.20
C ASP A 175 -14.37 -23.49 7.38
N VAL A 176 -14.37 -22.73 6.29
CA VAL A 176 -14.16 -21.29 6.26
C VAL A 176 -15.40 -20.63 6.90
N ALA A 177 -15.37 -20.46 8.22
CA ALA A 177 -16.43 -19.79 8.95
C ALA A 177 -16.32 -18.27 8.77
N GLY A 178 -17.37 -17.70 8.20
CA GLY A 178 -17.62 -16.26 8.20
C GLY A 178 -17.58 -15.71 9.63
N ASN A 179 -16.78 -14.69 9.85
CA ASN A 179 -16.60 -14.02 11.13
C ASN A 179 -17.81 -13.14 11.43
N THR A 180 -18.80 -13.73 12.11
CA THR A 180 -19.91 -12.96 12.74
C THR A 180 -19.38 -12.28 13.99
N GLY A 181 -19.60 -10.96 14.07
CA GLY A 181 -19.06 -10.04 15.05
C GLY A 181 -19.14 -10.46 16.49
N THR A 182 -18.00 -10.41 17.16
CA THR A 182 -17.91 -10.23 18.61
C THR A 182 -17.28 -8.87 18.90
N ALA A 183 -18.00 -8.06 19.63
CA ALA A 183 -17.50 -6.79 20.17
C ALA A 183 -16.22 -7.05 20.98
N GLY A 184 -15.06 -6.53 20.50
CA GLY A 184 -13.78 -6.70 21.17
C GLY A 184 -12.72 -7.48 20.39
N GLY A 185 -12.90 -7.75 19.09
CA GLY A 185 -11.91 -8.43 18.23
C GLY A 185 -10.58 -7.69 18.19
N GLY A 186 -9.64 -8.04 19.08
CA GLY A 186 -8.30 -7.44 19.12
C GLY A 186 -7.52 -7.80 17.84
N ILE A 187 -6.75 -6.84 17.35
CA ILE A 187 -5.77 -7.06 16.27
C ILE A 187 -4.79 -8.13 16.76
N LEU A 188 -4.53 -9.17 15.98
CA LEU A 188 -3.69 -10.29 16.39
C LEU A 188 -2.19 -9.98 16.24
N PRO A 189 -1.30 -10.55 17.07
CA PRO A 189 0.15 -10.51 16.84
C PRO A 189 0.49 -11.03 15.43
N GLY A 190 1.47 -10.40 14.77
CA GLY A 190 1.83 -10.72 13.40
C GLY A 190 0.91 -10.11 12.32
N GLN A 191 -0.23 -9.53 12.71
CA GLN A 191 -1.15 -8.87 11.76
C GLN A 191 -0.43 -7.82 10.91
N LYS A 192 -0.69 -7.85 9.61
CA LYS A 192 -0.17 -6.88 8.64
C LYS A 192 -0.85 -5.54 8.83
N LEU A 193 -0.04 -4.50 8.98
CA LEU A 193 -0.52 -3.13 9.20
C LEU A 193 0.24 -2.16 8.30
N ILE A 194 -0.45 -1.13 7.85
CA ILE A 194 0.11 -0.07 7.02
C ILE A 194 -0.23 1.28 7.63
N TRP A 195 0.78 2.12 7.80
CA TRP A 195 0.57 3.54 8.07
C TRP A 195 1.21 4.36 6.97
N SER A 196 0.52 5.42 6.53
CA SER A 196 1.01 6.28 5.46
C SER A 196 0.99 7.73 5.90
N VAL A 197 2.02 8.47 5.48
CA VAL A 197 2.12 9.92 5.68
C VAL A 197 2.45 10.60 4.38
N VAL A 198 1.82 11.76 4.16
CA VAL A 198 2.03 12.58 2.96
C VAL A 198 2.43 14.00 3.38
N PHE A 199 3.53 14.48 2.82
CA PHE A 199 4.03 15.82 3.02
C PHE A 199 3.87 16.63 1.73
N PRO A 200 3.30 17.82 1.77
CA PRO A 200 3.30 18.71 0.60
C PRO A 200 4.72 19.19 0.31
N VAL A 201 5.10 19.19 -0.96
CA VAL A 201 6.38 19.72 -1.44
C VAL A 201 6.13 21.07 -2.12
N LYS A 202 6.68 22.14 -1.55
CA LYS A 202 6.55 23.49 -2.12
C LYS A 202 7.37 23.63 -3.41
N PRO A 203 6.97 24.47 -4.35
CA PRO A 203 7.78 24.81 -5.51
C PRO A 203 9.18 25.28 -5.08
N ASN A 204 10.21 24.82 -5.76
CA ASN A 204 11.62 25.12 -5.47
C ASN A 204 12.16 24.57 -4.12
N GLN A 205 11.43 23.72 -3.45
CA GLN A 205 11.90 23.05 -2.24
C GLN A 205 12.82 21.89 -2.63
N ASN A 206 14.13 22.13 -2.59
CA ASN A 206 15.15 21.18 -2.99
C ASN A 206 15.68 20.39 -1.77
N LEU A 207 14.80 19.62 -1.14
CA LEU A 207 15.14 18.75 -0.01
C LEU A 207 15.16 17.27 -0.42
N PRO A 208 16.14 16.49 0.07
CA PRO A 208 16.08 15.05 -0.05
C PRO A 208 14.76 14.52 0.54
N PRO A 209 14.08 13.58 -0.11
CA PRO A 209 12.80 13.06 0.38
C PRO A 209 12.83 12.59 1.83
N GLU A 210 13.91 11.96 2.27
CA GLU A 210 14.08 11.45 3.64
C GLU A 210 14.06 12.56 4.70
N SER A 211 14.37 13.79 4.31
CA SER A 211 14.32 14.95 5.21
C SER A 211 12.92 15.19 5.77
N PHE A 212 11.88 14.85 5.00
CA PHE A 212 10.49 14.99 5.45
C PHE A 212 10.16 14.07 6.64
N LEU A 213 10.85 12.94 6.81
CA LEU A 213 10.65 12.05 7.96
C LEU A 213 11.03 12.71 9.30
N HIS A 214 11.84 13.74 9.26
CA HIS A 214 12.27 14.49 10.45
C HIS A 214 11.33 15.66 10.81
N LEU A 215 10.28 15.90 10.00
CA LEU A 215 9.31 16.92 10.30
C LEU A 215 8.34 16.46 11.39
N PRO A 216 8.00 17.38 12.35
CA PRO A 216 7.01 17.08 13.36
C PRO A 216 5.63 16.84 12.71
N GLN A 217 4.97 15.80 13.13
CA GLN A 217 3.60 15.48 12.76
C GLN A 217 2.61 16.25 13.66
N LYS A 218 1.35 16.32 13.22
CA LYS A 218 0.26 16.94 14.00
C LYS A 218 0.16 16.38 15.43
N GLN A 219 0.43 15.09 15.61
CA GLN A 219 0.43 14.40 16.89
C GLN A 219 1.75 14.57 17.67
N LYS A 220 2.58 15.55 17.34
CA LYS A 220 3.84 15.91 18.01
C LYS A 220 4.91 14.82 18.05
N PHE A 221 4.95 13.93 17.09
CA PHE A 221 6.02 12.96 16.90
C PHE A 221 6.75 13.18 15.57
N ILE A 222 7.87 12.53 15.39
CA ILE A 222 8.70 12.56 14.18
C ILE A 222 8.64 11.18 13.53
N ALA A 223 8.18 11.10 12.26
CA ALA A 223 7.99 9.81 11.56
C ALA A 223 9.28 8.98 11.44
N TYR A 224 10.45 9.59 11.58
CA TYR A 224 11.75 8.91 11.61
C TYR A 224 11.83 7.85 12.71
N CYS A 225 11.15 8.01 13.87
CA CYS A 225 11.13 7.02 14.94
C CYS A 225 10.62 5.64 14.50
N LEU A 226 9.83 5.58 13.40
CA LEU A 226 9.27 4.33 12.88
C LEU A 226 10.30 3.45 12.18
N ILE A 227 11.47 3.99 11.82
CA ILE A 227 12.51 3.28 11.05
C ILE A 227 13.78 2.95 11.84
N GLU A 228 13.73 3.14 13.14
CA GLU A 228 14.91 2.92 14.01
C GLU A 228 15.03 1.47 14.53
N GLY A 229 14.22 0.55 14.03
CA GLY A 229 14.25 -0.86 14.44
C GLY A 229 13.70 -1.11 15.86
N ARG A 230 12.89 -0.18 16.34
CA ARG A 230 12.28 -0.20 17.67
C ARG A 230 10.80 -0.53 17.63
N ARG A 231 10.26 -0.97 18.76
CA ARG A 231 8.82 -1.02 18.99
C ARG A 231 8.26 0.40 18.93
N VAL A 232 7.09 0.56 18.35
CA VAL A 232 6.35 1.82 18.34
C VAL A 232 4.94 1.55 18.78
N THR A 233 4.46 2.35 19.71
CA THR A 233 3.08 2.28 20.23
C THR A 233 2.27 3.43 19.68
N PHE A 234 1.19 3.09 18.96
CA PHE A 234 0.13 4.02 18.59
C PHE A 234 -0.94 3.98 19.67
N GLY A 235 -1.18 5.11 20.34
CA GLY A 235 -2.27 5.29 21.29
C GLY A 235 -3.46 5.96 20.63
N ASP A 236 -4.69 5.54 20.98
CA ASP A 236 -5.95 6.07 20.46
C ASP A 236 -5.97 6.21 18.92
N ALA A 237 -5.50 5.17 18.25
CA ALA A 237 -5.46 5.08 16.80
C ALA A 237 -6.73 4.43 16.23
N PHE A 238 -6.87 4.49 14.92
CA PHE A 238 -7.95 3.85 14.20
C PHE A 238 -7.36 2.88 13.18
N VAL A 239 -7.97 1.70 13.03
CA VAL A 239 -7.55 0.70 12.05
C VAL A 239 -8.74 0.30 11.18
N ALA A 240 -8.55 0.38 9.87
CA ALA A 240 -9.50 -0.11 8.88
C ALA A 240 -8.92 -1.34 8.19
N PHE A 241 -9.61 -2.49 8.27
CA PHE A 241 -9.15 -3.73 7.65
C PHE A 241 -9.66 -3.85 6.21
N GLU A 242 -8.75 -4.04 5.28
CA GLU A 242 -9.05 -4.38 3.90
C GLU A 242 -9.52 -5.84 3.80
N LYS A 243 -10.13 -6.22 2.67
CA LYS A 243 -10.51 -7.62 2.40
C LYS A 243 -9.34 -8.59 2.43
N SER A 244 -8.14 -8.12 2.12
CA SER A 244 -6.88 -8.87 2.21
C SER A 244 -6.46 -9.20 3.66
N GLY A 245 -7.16 -8.68 4.67
CA GLY A 245 -6.78 -8.78 6.07
C GLY A 245 -5.70 -7.79 6.50
N THR A 246 -5.25 -6.90 5.62
CA THR A 246 -4.28 -5.84 5.97
C THR A 246 -4.99 -4.68 6.63
N GLY A 247 -4.54 -4.24 7.80
CA GLY A 247 -5.08 -3.09 8.51
C GLY A 247 -4.39 -1.78 8.11
N ARG A 248 -5.17 -0.74 7.79
CA ARG A 248 -4.65 0.62 7.59
C ARG A 248 -4.82 1.43 8.84
N ILE A 249 -3.71 1.92 9.39
CA ILE A 249 -3.68 2.77 10.58
C ILE A 249 -3.95 4.22 10.16
N SER A 250 -4.83 4.89 10.88
CA SER A 250 -5.03 6.34 10.81
C SER A 250 -4.98 6.96 12.19
N LEU A 251 -4.49 8.20 12.28
CA LEU A 251 -4.30 8.92 13.51
C LEU A 251 -5.27 10.09 13.59
N GLY A 252 -6.02 10.17 14.68
CA GLY A 252 -6.86 11.31 15.02
C GLY A 252 -6.08 12.38 15.79
N ASP A 253 -6.77 13.45 16.19
CA ASP A 253 -6.15 14.57 16.91
C ASP A 253 -5.63 14.21 18.31
N LYS A 254 -6.24 13.19 18.93
CA LYS A 254 -5.86 12.69 20.26
C LYS A 254 -4.88 11.51 20.22
N SER A 255 -4.59 10.99 19.02
CA SER A 255 -3.67 9.87 18.90
C SER A 255 -2.26 10.26 19.34
N THR A 256 -1.57 9.30 19.94
CA THR A 256 -0.18 9.43 20.38
C THR A 256 0.70 8.41 19.66
N VAL A 257 1.97 8.74 19.49
CA VAL A 257 2.96 7.82 18.97
C VAL A 257 4.18 7.85 19.88
N MET A 258 4.50 6.71 20.46
CA MET A 258 5.62 6.57 21.41
C MET A 258 6.58 5.51 20.92
N GLN A 259 7.87 5.82 20.98
CA GLN A 259 8.93 4.89 20.71
C GLN A 259 9.23 4.08 21.96
N GLY A 260 9.32 2.77 21.82
CA GLY A 260 9.67 1.83 22.86
C GLY A 260 11.08 1.27 22.71
N ASP A 261 11.30 0.08 23.25
CA ASP A 261 12.57 -0.61 23.24
C ASP A 261 12.96 -1.16 21.85
N GLU A 262 14.26 -1.47 21.69
CA GLU A 262 14.78 -2.17 20.51
C GLU A 262 14.07 -3.52 20.35
N TYR A 263 13.64 -3.82 19.11
CA TYR A 263 13.02 -5.10 18.80
C TYR A 263 14.08 -6.05 18.24
N THR A 264 14.13 -7.28 18.76
CA THR A 264 15.16 -8.25 18.42
C THR A 264 14.63 -9.52 17.76
N ASP A 265 13.36 -9.84 17.92
CA ASP A 265 12.77 -11.12 17.47
C ASP A 265 12.17 -11.04 16.04
N TRP A 266 12.99 -10.57 15.10
CA TRP A 266 12.60 -10.40 13.70
C TRP A 266 12.30 -11.72 13.00
N SER A 267 12.86 -12.82 13.48
CA SER A 267 12.70 -14.16 12.89
C SER A 267 11.25 -14.65 12.92
N LYS A 268 10.44 -14.19 13.88
CA LYS A 268 9.01 -14.52 13.96
C LYS A 268 8.21 -14.19 12.70
N PHE A 269 8.66 -13.21 11.93
CA PHE A 269 7.94 -12.75 10.74
C PHE A 269 8.39 -13.44 9.47
N ILE A 270 9.54 -14.13 9.50
CA ILE A 270 10.14 -14.75 8.34
C ILE A 270 9.40 -16.04 8.03
N SER A 271 8.29 -15.92 7.31
CA SER A 271 7.54 -17.05 6.77
C SER A 271 6.91 -16.66 5.44
N TRP A 272 7.19 -17.43 4.40
CA TRP A 272 6.53 -17.30 3.12
C TRP A 272 6.62 -18.61 2.35
N SER A 273 5.51 -19.05 1.75
CA SER A 273 5.46 -20.22 0.87
C SER A 273 5.17 -19.76 -0.55
N PRO A 274 6.10 -19.98 -1.51
CA PRO A 274 5.86 -19.72 -2.91
C PRO A 274 4.75 -20.58 -3.47
N GLU A 275 4.60 -21.82 -2.99
CA GLU A 275 3.57 -22.75 -3.43
C GLU A 275 2.19 -22.17 -3.10
N ALA A 276 1.97 -21.75 -1.85
CA ALA A 276 0.72 -21.12 -1.44
C ALA A 276 0.44 -19.79 -2.17
N ALA A 277 1.47 -19.03 -2.55
CA ALA A 277 1.31 -17.83 -3.36
C ALA A 277 0.87 -18.17 -4.79
N ILE A 278 1.48 -19.19 -5.39
CA ILE A 278 1.09 -19.66 -6.73
C ILE A 278 -0.33 -20.22 -6.73
N ASP A 279 -0.72 -20.98 -5.69
CA ASP A 279 -2.08 -21.51 -5.56
C ASP A 279 -3.11 -20.37 -5.48
N ARG A 280 -2.82 -19.32 -4.71
CA ARG A 280 -3.68 -18.13 -4.66
C ARG A 280 -3.79 -17.42 -6.00
N LEU A 281 -2.67 -17.29 -6.73
CA LEU A 281 -2.65 -16.70 -8.08
C LEU A 281 -3.47 -17.52 -9.06
N ASN A 282 -3.35 -18.85 -9.02
CA ASN A 282 -4.09 -19.76 -9.89
C ASN A 282 -5.60 -19.79 -9.58
N ALA A 283 -5.96 -19.63 -8.30
CA ALA A 283 -7.35 -19.56 -7.85
C ALA A 283 -7.99 -18.18 -8.01
N TYR A 284 -7.20 -17.16 -8.39
CA TYR A 284 -7.71 -15.80 -8.52
C TYR A 284 -8.52 -15.62 -9.80
N GLU A 285 -9.78 -15.32 -9.62
CA GLU A 285 -10.71 -14.95 -10.69
C GLU A 285 -10.98 -13.43 -10.57
N PRO A 286 -10.31 -12.60 -11.40
CA PRO A 286 -10.50 -11.15 -11.32
C PRO A 286 -11.92 -10.77 -11.73
N GLY A 287 -12.60 -10.07 -10.86
CA GLY A 287 -13.82 -9.36 -11.22
C GLY A 287 -13.51 -8.12 -12.08
N PRO A 288 -14.50 -7.58 -12.80
CA PRO A 288 -14.31 -6.42 -13.69
C PRO A 288 -13.83 -5.15 -12.97
N LEU A 289 -13.95 -5.11 -11.63
CA LEU A 289 -13.52 -4.00 -10.79
C LEU A 289 -12.25 -4.29 -10.00
N ASP A 290 -11.71 -5.50 -10.07
CA ASP A 290 -10.50 -5.89 -9.35
C ASP A 290 -9.25 -5.45 -10.10
N LEU A 291 -8.20 -5.16 -9.35
CA LEU A 291 -6.89 -4.81 -9.88
C LEU A 291 -5.94 -5.99 -9.71
N GLU A 292 -5.15 -6.31 -10.73
CA GLU A 292 -4.03 -7.27 -10.58
C GLU A 292 -3.11 -6.91 -9.41
N ILE A 293 -2.96 -5.63 -9.11
CA ILE A 293 -2.17 -5.13 -7.99
C ILE A 293 -2.78 -5.53 -6.62
N GLU A 294 -4.03 -5.92 -6.56
CA GLU A 294 -4.67 -6.45 -5.34
C GLU A 294 -4.10 -7.83 -4.94
N LEU A 295 -3.40 -8.50 -5.86
CA LEU A 295 -2.60 -9.71 -5.59
C LEU A 295 -1.21 -9.44 -5.03
N GLN A 296 -0.89 -8.19 -4.71
CA GLN A 296 0.39 -7.86 -4.12
C GLN A 296 0.51 -8.45 -2.72
N GLU A 297 1.54 -9.25 -2.50
CA GLU A 297 1.82 -9.90 -1.22
C GLU A 297 3.08 -9.35 -0.58
N GLU A 298 3.06 -9.22 0.74
CA GLU A 298 4.26 -9.01 1.53
C GLU A 298 4.95 -10.36 1.75
N VAL A 299 6.22 -10.44 1.35
CA VAL A 299 6.99 -11.68 1.36
C VAL A 299 8.33 -11.51 2.07
N PHE A 300 8.81 -12.61 2.65
CA PHE A 300 10.17 -12.76 3.15
C PHE A 300 10.87 -13.84 2.34
N ILE A 301 11.95 -13.51 1.68
CA ILE A 301 12.71 -14.44 0.84
C ILE A 301 14.06 -14.70 1.48
N GLU A 302 14.24 -15.94 1.94
CA GLU A 302 15.52 -16.49 2.42
C GLU A 302 16.20 -17.26 1.30
N ASP A 303 17.48 -17.56 1.48
CA ASP A 303 18.26 -18.49 0.62
C ASP A 303 18.11 -18.21 -0.88
N TRP A 304 18.00 -16.95 -1.25
CA TRP A 304 17.96 -16.51 -2.62
C TRP A 304 19.37 -16.31 -3.17
N GLU A 305 19.53 -16.48 -4.47
CA GLU A 305 20.77 -16.22 -5.18
C GLU A 305 20.50 -15.42 -6.45
N MET A 306 21.47 -14.66 -6.89
CA MET A 306 21.41 -14.01 -8.19
C MET A 306 21.72 -15.04 -9.28
N LEU A 307 20.84 -15.13 -10.30
CA LEU A 307 21.10 -15.98 -11.46
C LEU A 307 22.25 -15.42 -12.29
N PRO A 308 23.06 -16.27 -12.95
CA PRO A 308 24.21 -15.87 -13.76
C PRO A 308 23.79 -15.23 -15.11
N GLU A 309 22.73 -14.45 -15.08
CA GLU A 309 22.19 -13.72 -16.23
C GLU A 309 22.55 -12.24 -16.11
N PRO A 310 22.75 -11.52 -17.23
CA PRO A 310 22.93 -10.08 -17.18
C PRO A 310 21.67 -9.38 -16.66
N LEU A 311 21.88 -8.25 -15.95
CA LEU A 311 20.77 -7.38 -15.56
C LEU A 311 20.00 -6.93 -16.79
N ARG A 312 18.69 -7.01 -16.72
CA ARG A 312 17.84 -6.47 -17.80
C ARG A 312 17.50 -5.02 -17.46
N GLU A 313 17.93 -4.12 -18.31
CA GLU A 313 17.64 -2.70 -18.16
C GLU A 313 16.58 -2.28 -19.18
N THR A 314 15.53 -1.66 -18.68
CA THR A 314 14.50 -0.99 -19.48
C THR A 314 14.58 0.53 -19.23
N GLU A 315 13.79 1.32 -19.94
CA GLU A 315 13.73 2.77 -19.70
C GLU A 315 13.30 3.12 -18.26
N SER A 316 12.42 2.31 -17.66
CA SER A 316 11.81 2.59 -16.35
C SER A 316 12.37 1.75 -15.20
N HIS A 317 12.98 0.60 -15.46
CA HIS A 317 13.37 -0.36 -14.43
C HIS A 317 14.69 -1.07 -14.75
N ILE A 318 15.36 -1.51 -13.68
CA ILE A 318 16.45 -2.48 -13.70
C ILE A 318 15.93 -3.75 -13.05
N VAL A 319 16.12 -4.89 -13.69
CA VAL A 319 15.62 -6.19 -13.23
C VAL A 319 16.79 -7.08 -12.85
N TYR A 320 16.79 -7.53 -11.61
CA TYR A 320 17.72 -8.50 -11.04
C TYR A 320 17.07 -9.88 -11.06
N PRO A 321 17.56 -10.82 -11.88
CA PRO A 321 17.03 -12.17 -11.91
C PRO A 321 17.53 -12.95 -10.68
N LEU A 322 16.61 -13.30 -9.79
CA LEU A 322 16.90 -14.07 -8.59
C LEU A 322 16.38 -15.48 -8.72
N SER A 323 17.08 -16.43 -8.12
CA SER A 323 16.57 -17.79 -7.88
C SER A 323 16.14 -17.95 -6.43
N TYR A 324 15.06 -18.69 -6.21
CA TYR A 324 14.56 -19.06 -4.91
C TYR A 324 13.92 -20.45 -4.98
N ARG A 325 14.44 -21.41 -4.22
CA ARG A 325 13.96 -22.80 -4.21
C ARG A 325 13.75 -23.42 -5.60
N GLY A 326 14.67 -23.13 -6.54
CA GLY A 326 14.59 -23.62 -7.92
C GLY A 326 13.62 -22.83 -8.83
N GLY A 327 12.88 -21.89 -8.28
CA GLY A 327 12.04 -20.96 -9.04
C GLY A 327 12.77 -19.66 -9.37
N ARG A 328 12.18 -18.85 -10.25
CA ARG A 328 12.67 -17.54 -10.66
C ARG A 328 11.81 -16.43 -10.10
N ILE A 329 12.45 -15.41 -9.58
CA ILE A 329 11.84 -14.16 -9.12
C ILE A 329 12.61 -12.99 -9.74
N ASP A 330 11.92 -12.05 -10.35
CA ASP A 330 12.52 -10.85 -10.90
C ASP A 330 12.43 -9.71 -9.88
N ALA A 331 13.56 -9.36 -9.21
CA ALA A 331 13.58 -8.18 -8.34
C ALA A 331 13.72 -6.91 -9.17
N VAL A 332 12.77 -5.99 -9.02
CA VAL A 332 12.64 -4.80 -9.85
C VAL A 332 13.00 -3.54 -9.08
N VAL A 333 13.90 -2.76 -9.64
CA VAL A 333 14.34 -1.46 -9.13
C VAL A 333 13.96 -0.38 -10.15
N SER A 334 13.18 0.61 -9.73
CA SER A 334 12.84 1.77 -10.57
C SER A 334 14.10 2.57 -10.93
N ARG A 335 14.15 3.17 -12.12
CA ARG A 335 15.21 4.12 -12.54
C ARG A 335 14.98 5.55 -12.04
N GLY A 336 13.87 5.83 -11.33
CA GLY A 336 13.60 7.14 -10.73
C GLY A 336 14.56 7.52 -9.59
N LEU A 337 14.30 8.63 -8.94
CA LEU A 337 15.12 9.18 -7.84
C LEU A 337 15.41 8.16 -6.72
N ASP A 338 14.49 7.25 -6.48
CA ASP A 338 14.64 6.20 -5.46
C ASP A 338 15.45 4.99 -5.95
N GLY A 339 15.57 4.85 -7.25
CA GLY A 339 16.21 3.69 -7.87
C GLY A 339 17.69 3.57 -7.55
N ALA A 340 18.41 4.67 -7.46
CA ALA A 340 19.84 4.65 -7.10
C ALA A 340 20.07 4.07 -5.69
N THR A 341 19.23 4.46 -4.72
CA THR A 341 19.31 3.93 -3.35
C THR A 341 18.97 2.44 -3.29
N MET A 342 17.88 2.03 -3.94
CA MET A 342 17.49 0.62 -4.02
C MET A 342 18.55 -0.23 -4.75
N ARG A 343 19.10 0.29 -5.85
CA ARG A 343 20.16 -0.36 -6.60
C ARG A 343 21.38 -0.61 -5.72
N ALA A 344 21.88 0.42 -5.05
CA ALA A 344 23.04 0.30 -4.15
C ALA A 344 22.78 -0.71 -3.01
N ALA A 345 21.56 -0.71 -2.44
CA ALA A 345 21.20 -1.66 -1.39
C ALA A 345 21.14 -3.11 -1.92
N LEU A 346 20.59 -3.32 -3.11
CA LEU A 346 20.52 -4.64 -3.72
C LEU A 346 21.87 -5.14 -4.19
N ASP A 347 22.71 -4.29 -4.82
CA ASP A 347 24.08 -4.62 -5.21
C ASP A 347 24.91 -5.03 -3.97
N LYS A 348 24.77 -4.28 -2.87
CA LYS A 348 25.38 -4.64 -1.58
C LYS A 348 24.91 -6.01 -1.07
N ALA A 349 23.61 -6.30 -1.16
CA ALA A 349 23.05 -7.58 -0.74
C ALA A 349 23.53 -8.75 -1.62
N VAL A 350 23.58 -8.54 -2.95
CA VAL A 350 24.13 -9.50 -3.93
C VAL A 350 25.60 -9.80 -3.68
N ALA A 351 26.40 -8.82 -3.29
CA ALA A 351 27.82 -9.02 -3.01
C ALA A 351 28.12 -9.79 -1.71
N GLN A 352 27.13 -9.93 -0.80
CA GLN A 352 27.35 -10.66 0.46
C GLN A 352 27.45 -12.18 0.21
N LYS A 353 28.39 -12.85 0.89
CA LYS A 353 28.54 -14.32 0.83
C LYS A 353 27.30 -15.03 1.34
N LYS A 354 26.75 -14.60 2.48
CA LYS A 354 25.46 -15.03 3.00
C LYS A 354 24.44 -13.95 2.66
N LYS A 355 23.48 -14.28 1.80
CA LYS A 355 22.46 -13.33 1.40
C LYS A 355 21.55 -12.99 2.58
N PRO A 356 21.23 -11.71 2.80
CA PRO A 356 20.25 -11.32 3.82
C PRO A 356 18.86 -11.73 3.38
N VAL A 357 17.96 -11.95 4.34
CA VAL A 357 16.53 -12.14 4.02
C VAL A 357 16.00 -10.85 3.42
N VAL A 358 15.31 -10.95 2.28
CA VAL A 358 14.66 -9.82 1.63
C VAL A 358 13.21 -9.73 2.09
N PHE A 359 12.79 -8.60 2.61
CA PHE A 359 11.39 -8.25 2.76
C PHE A 359 10.97 -7.36 1.59
N GLY A 360 9.86 -7.67 0.94
CA GLY A 360 9.38 -6.91 -0.19
C GLY A 360 7.93 -7.18 -0.55
N LEU A 361 7.51 -6.53 -1.62
CA LEU A 361 6.18 -6.71 -2.20
C LEU A 361 6.31 -7.55 -3.45
N MET A 362 5.66 -8.71 -3.43
CA MET A 362 5.59 -9.59 -4.58
C MET A 362 4.28 -9.38 -5.32
N HIS A 363 4.34 -9.34 -6.61
CA HIS A 363 3.19 -9.33 -7.51
C HIS A 363 3.47 -10.18 -8.74
N TYR A 364 2.42 -10.56 -9.42
CA TYR A 364 2.52 -11.31 -10.66
C TYR A 364 2.34 -10.35 -11.84
N GLU A 365 3.36 -10.21 -12.65
CA GLU A 365 3.33 -9.33 -13.81
C GLU A 365 3.91 -10.04 -15.04
N LYS A 366 3.19 -10.01 -16.16
CA LYS A 366 3.63 -10.60 -17.45
C LYS A 366 4.09 -12.06 -17.30
N CYS A 367 3.29 -12.86 -16.61
CA CYS A 367 3.56 -14.26 -16.31
C CYS A 367 4.86 -14.51 -15.51
N ARG A 368 5.26 -13.57 -14.64
CA ARG A 368 6.44 -13.68 -13.77
C ARG A 368 6.16 -13.18 -12.39
N LEU A 369 6.75 -13.83 -11.40
CA LEU A 369 6.82 -13.31 -10.05
C LEU A 369 7.79 -12.15 -10.02
N THR A 370 7.29 -10.99 -9.66
CA THR A 370 8.04 -9.74 -9.60
C THR A 370 8.10 -9.26 -8.15
N LEU A 371 9.30 -8.97 -7.67
CA LEU A 371 9.55 -8.51 -6.31
C LEU A 371 9.99 -7.05 -6.32
N GLN A 372 9.33 -6.23 -5.54
CA GLN A 372 9.83 -4.91 -5.15
C GLN A 372 10.50 -5.01 -3.78
N PRO A 373 11.84 -5.00 -3.66
CA PRO A 373 12.52 -5.04 -2.38
C PRO A 373 12.20 -3.79 -1.55
N LEU A 374 11.88 -3.96 -0.28
CA LEU A 374 11.65 -2.85 0.65
C LEU A 374 12.73 -2.77 1.73
N SER A 375 13.20 -3.92 2.21
CA SER A 375 14.29 -3.97 3.20
C SER A 375 15.05 -5.29 3.14
N PHE A 376 16.25 -5.27 3.70
CA PHE A 376 17.10 -6.44 3.95
C PHE A 376 17.21 -6.66 5.45
N MET A 377 16.86 -7.86 5.93
CA MET A 377 16.86 -8.17 7.35
C MET A 377 18.31 -8.41 7.84
N GLY A 378 18.80 -7.48 8.62
CA GLY A 378 20.09 -7.56 9.30
C GLY A 378 19.97 -8.09 10.73
N LYS A 379 21.10 -8.29 11.41
CA LYS A 379 21.13 -8.72 12.82
C LYS A 379 20.46 -7.73 13.78
N LYS A 380 20.47 -6.44 13.45
CA LYS A 380 19.88 -5.35 14.24
C LYS A 380 18.51 -4.90 13.74
N GLY A 381 17.91 -5.64 12.82
CA GLY A 381 16.62 -5.30 12.19
C GLY A 381 16.75 -4.94 10.71
N PRO A 382 15.68 -4.38 10.11
CA PRO A 382 15.62 -4.10 8.69
C PRO A 382 16.55 -2.94 8.27
N GLU A 383 17.30 -3.15 7.20
CA GLU A 383 17.97 -2.11 6.44
C GLU A 383 17.06 -1.75 5.26
N TYR A 384 16.43 -0.58 5.31
CA TYR A 384 15.45 -0.17 4.30
C TYR A 384 16.13 0.14 2.96
N ALA A 385 15.71 -0.58 1.91
CA ALA A 385 16.28 -0.44 0.57
C ALA A 385 15.88 0.88 -0.13
N THR A 386 14.77 1.47 0.31
CA THR A 386 14.18 2.67 -0.30
C THR A 386 14.64 3.96 0.33
N LEU A 387 15.35 3.90 1.46
CA LEU A 387 15.77 5.08 2.21
C LEU A 387 17.28 5.28 2.10
N SER A 388 17.71 6.49 1.75
CA SER A 388 19.11 6.88 1.82
C SER A 388 19.59 6.96 3.27
N ARG A 389 20.86 6.60 3.50
CA ARG A 389 21.50 6.74 4.80
C ARG A 389 22.17 8.10 5.01
N ASP A 390 22.01 9.01 4.05
CA ASP A 390 22.62 10.33 4.13
C ASP A 390 22.09 11.08 5.36
N LYS A 391 23.03 11.70 6.08
CA LYS A 391 22.67 12.50 7.24
C LYS A 391 21.85 13.70 6.80
N VAL A 392 20.65 13.79 7.32
CA VAL A 392 19.80 14.97 7.10
C VAL A 392 20.37 16.15 7.89
N ASP A 393 20.74 17.21 7.19
CA ASP A 393 21.09 18.48 7.82
C ASP A 393 19.82 19.16 8.34
N ARG A 394 19.62 19.08 9.66
CA ARG A 394 18.44 19.68 10.32
C ARG A 394 18.41 21.20 10.16
N VAL A 395 19.56 21.85 10.05
CA VAL A 395 19.64 23.31 9.86
C VAL A 395 19.17 23.68 8.45
N ALA A 396 19.61 22.95 7.44
CA ALA A 396 19.13 23.12 6.07
C ALA A 396 17.64 22.85 5.97
N LEU A 397 17.14 21.83 6.68
CA LEU A 397 15.73 21.49 6.74
C LEU A 397 14.88 22.63 7.33
N LEU A 398 15.28 23.16 8.49
CA LEU A 398 14.59 24.29 9.14
C LEU A 398 14.59 25.54 8.26
N LYS A 399 15.73 25.89 7.64
CA LYS A 399 15.83 26.99 6.71
C LYS A 399 14.92 26.84 5.47
N ALA A 400 14.88 25.63 4.91
CA ALA A 400 14.06 25.34 3.73
C ALA A 400 12.55 25.38 4.02
N LEU A 401 12.16 25.20 5.27
CA LEU A 401 10.77 25.26 5.71
C LEU A 401 10.33 26.63 6.18
N ASN A 402 11.24 27.61 6.25
CA ASN A 402 10.99 28.93 6.83
C ASN A 402 10.42 28.86 8.27
N LEU A 403 10.93 27.93 9.09
CA LEU A 403 10.64 27.75 10.51
C LEU A 403 11.75 28.36 11.37
#